data_c43609b26b58ff59860b415058ed943e
#
_entry.id   c43609b26b58ff59860b415058ed943e
#
_cell.length_a   1.000
_cell.length_b   1.000
_cell.length_c   1.000
_cell.angle_alpha   90.00
_cell.angle_beta   90.00
_cell.angle_gamma   90.00
#
_symmetry.space_group_name_H-M   'P 1'
#
loop_
_entity.id
_entity.type
_entity.pdbx_description
1 polymer ?
#
loop_
_entity_poly.entity_id
_entity_poly.type
_entity_poly.pdbx_seq_one_letter_code
_entity_poly.pdbx_strand_id
1 'polypeptide(L)'
;MDLRQMRYFLAVAEERNFNRAAERLHMAQPPLTRQIRGLEEELGTALFLRTPKGVELTEAGAALLDEVPNVLALAQRARERALRAGQGLTGRLDVGIFGSGVLDVIPRMLARFHAQRPDVRIVLHNQTKAEQIEALRERRIAIGFNRLVPPESDLVVETVLRERMVVALPERHPLSARKRLTLPDLDDEPMILYPNVPLPGLAQRVAGAFAREGVRLRVEQEVEDVLTSTALVAGGFGLCITTESSMSLHLPGVTYRPLDCEALRDIELACLYRRGDTSQVLAAFLEVVHEFARQRRTHQPE
;
A
#
# COMPACT_ATOMS: atom_id res chain seq x y z
N MET A 1 13.74 -39.07 -8.44
CA MET A 1 13.94 -38.14 -9.58
C MET A 1 13.99 -36.72 -9.05
N ASP A 2 15.10 -35.99 -9.31
CA ASP A 2 15.29 -34.61 -8.86
C ASP A 2 15.55 -33.65 -10.04
N LEU A 3 15.52 -32.32 -9.79
CA LEU A 3 15.71 -31.31 -10.84
C LEU A 3 17.11 -31.35 -11.47
N ARG A 4 18.11 -31.88 -10.77
CA ARG A 4 19.47 -32.02 -11.29
C ARG A 4 19.53 -33.19 -12.26
N GLN A 5 18.94 -34.31 -11.92
CA GLN A 5 18.81 -35.48 -12.81
C GLN A 5 18.02 -35.14 -14.09
N MET A 6 16.95 -34.33 -13.95
CA MET A 6 16.18 -33.84 -15.13
C MET A 6 17.03 -32.99 -16.06
N ARG A 7 17.87 -32.08 -15.52
CA ARG A 7 18.80 -31.28 -16.34
C ARG A 7 19.81 -32.13 -17.03
N TYR A 8 20.34 -33.16 -16.34
CA TYR A 8 21.31 -34.11 -16.93
C TYR A 8 20.67 -34.92 -18.05
N PHE A 9 19.45 -35.42 -17.81
CA PHE A 9 18.68 -36.15 -18.83
C PHE A 9 18.45 -35.26 -20.08
N LEU A 10 17.97 -34.04 -19.89
CA LEU A 10 17.72 -33.10 -20.97
C LEU A 10 18.99 -32.82 -21.79
N ALA A 11 20.11 -32.57 -21.14
CA ALA A 11 21.37 -32.33 -21.80
C ALA A 11 21.82 -33.54 -22.64
N VAL A 12 21.69 -34.77 -22.13
CA VAL A 12 22.05 -35.99 -22.88
C VAL A 12 21.08 -36.20 -24.05
N ALA A 13 19.79 -35.93 -23.89
CA ALA A 13 18.77 -36.06 -24.92
C ALA A 13 19.02 -35.08 -26.08
N GLU A 14 19.35 -33.83 -25.78
CA GLU A 14 19.62 -32.78 -26.78
C GLU A 14 20.94 -33.04 -27.51
N GLU A 15 22.03 -33.39 -26.78
CA GLU A 15 23.34 -33.61 -27.37
C GLU A 15 23.48 -34.97 -28.05
N ARG A 16 22.60 -35.90 -27.73
CA ARG A 16 22.67 -37.32 -28.21
C ARG A 16 24.05 -37.96 -28.02
N ASN A 17 24.80 -37.44 -27.04
CA ASN A 17 26.18 -37.86 -26.73
C ASN A 17 26.53 -37.51 -25.30
N PHE A 18 26.91 -38.51 -24.50
CA PHE A 18 27.28 -38.31 -23.09
C PHE A 18 28.51 -37.43 -22.89
N ASN A 19 29.53 -37.48 -23.78
CA ASN A 19 30.72 -36.65 -23.63
C ASN A 19 30.37 -35.17 -23.88
N ARG A 20 29.65 -34.85 -24.97
CA ARG A 20 29.22 -33.50 -25.29
C ARG A 20 28.26 -32.95 -24.23
N ALA A 21 27.35 -33.77 -23.72
CA ALA A 21 26.47 -33.38 -22.62
C ALA A 21 27.25 -33.07 -21.33
N ALA A 22 28.28 -33.87 -21.02
CA ALA A 22 29.16 -33.62 -19.87
C ALA A 22 29.99 -32.35 -20.05
N GLU A 23 30.54 -32.09 -21.22
CA GLU A 23 31.23 -30.83 -21.55
C GLU A 23 30.31 -29.62 -21.37
N ARG A 24 29.07 -29.67 -21.90
CA ARG A 24 28.04 -28.62 -21.76
C ARG A 24 27.67 -28.38 -20.30
N LEU A 25 27.67 -29.43 -19.49
CA LEU A 25 27.35 -29.35 -18.05
C LEU A 25 28.57 -29.02 -17.18
N HIS A 26 29.75 -28.81 -17.79
CA HIS A 26 31.04 -28.57 -17.11
C HIS A 26 31.35 -29.64 -16.07
N MET A 27 31.19 -30.92 -16.44
CA MET A 27 31.45 -32.07 -15.58
C MET A 27 32.12 -33.22 -16.35
N ALA A 28 32.68 -34.18 -15.61
CA ALA A 28 33.20 -35.39 -16.23
C ALA A 28 32.06 -36.34 -16.64
N GLN A 29 32.29 -37.12 -17.71
CA GLN A 29 31.29 -38.06 -18.24
C GLN A 29 30.90 -39.20 -17.27
N PRO A 30 31.83 -39.80 -16.45
CA PRO A 30 31.45 -40.90 -15.55
C PRO A 30 30.40 -40.53 -14.51
N PRO A 31 30.47 -39.39 -13.80
CA PRO A 31 29.40 -38.96 -12.89
C PRO A 31 28.09 -38.71 -13.61
N LEU A 32 28.08 -38.14 -14.84
CA LEU A 32 26.85 -37.93 -15.60
C LEU A 32 26.18 -39.28 -15.91
N THR A 33 26.96 -40.26 -16.39
CA THR A 33 26.44 -41.62 -16.67
C THR A 33 25.84 -42.28 -15.41
N ARG A 34 26.49 -42.13 -14.24
CA ARG A 34 25.92 -42.65 -12.98
C ARG A 34 24.59 -42.00 -12.62
N GLN A 35 24.48 -40.68 -12.81
CA GLN A 35 23.22 -39.96 -12.51
C GLN A 35 22.08 -40.41 -13.44
N ILE A 36 22.35 -40.61 -14.71
CA ILE A 36 21.34 -41.09 -15.66
C ILE A 36 20.93 -42.55 -15.31
N ARG A 37 21.89 -43.43 -15.00
CA ARG A 37 21.57 -44.78 -14.54
C ARG A 37 20.71 -44.79 -13.27
N GLY A 38 21.06 -43.96 -12.29
CA GLY A 38 20.26 -43.83 -11.07
C GLY A 38 18.83 -43.33 -11.36
N LEU A 39 18.65 -42.47 -12.35
CA LEU A 39 17.33 -42.05 -12.81
C LEU A 39 16.56 -43.20 -13.48
N GLU A 40 17.21 -43.96 -14.36
CA GLU A 40 16.60 -45.13 -15.04
C GLU A 40 16.24 -46.23 -14.02
N GLU A 41 17.09 -46.50 -13.01
CA GLU A 41 16.82 -47.42 -11.92
C GLU A 41 15.62 -46.97 -11.07
N GLU A 42 15.53 -45.71 -10.74
CA GLU A 42 14.40 -45.16 -9.99
C GLU A 42 13.08 -45.25 -10.78
N LEU A 43 13.10 -45.02 -12.08
CA LEU A 43 11.94 -45.11 -12.97
C LEU A 43 11.61 -46.56 -13.36
N GLY A 44 12.53 -47.50 -13.13
CA GLY A 44 12.36 -48.90 -13.52
C GLY A 44 12.39 -49.16 -15.02
N THR A 45 12.86 -48.18 -15.83
CA THR A 45 12.91 -48.28 -17.29
C THR A 45 14.13 -47.53 -17.85
N ALA A 46 14.71 -48.03 -18.96
CA ALA A 46 15.75 -47.32 -19.67
C ALA A 46 15.21 -46.12 -20.43
N LEU A 47 15.91 -45.00 -20.36
CA LEU A 47 15.55 -43.78 -21.10
C LEU A 47 16.39 -43.62 -22.37
N PHE A 48 17.55 -44.25 -22.41
CA PHE A 48 18.47 -44.15 -23.55
C PHE A 48 18.91 -45.51 -24.09
N LEU A 49 19.01 -45.62 -25.40
CA LEU A 49 19.64 -46.72 -26.14
C LEU A 49 21.03 -46.28 -26.57
N ARG A 50 22.03 -47.12 -26.31
CA ARG A 50 23.40 -46.91 -26.85
C ARG A 50 23.50 -47.56 -28.21
N THR A 51 23.78 -46.75 -29.23
CA THR A 51 23.97 -47.21 -30.59
C THR A 51 25.41 -46.92 -31.08
N PRO A 52 25.88 -47.54 -32.13
CA PRO A 52 27.19 -47.21 -32.73
C PRO A 52 27.30 -45.76 -33.22
N LYS A 53 26.15 -45.07 -33.40
CA LYS A 53 26.06 -43.67 -33.85
C LYS A 53 25.91 -42.68 -32.72
N GLY A 54 25.86 -43.13 -31.47
CA GLY A 54 25.68 -42.28 -30.29
C GLY A 54 24.59 -42.78 -29.34
N VAL A 55 23.72 -41.88 -28.89
CA VAL A 55 22.68 -42.17 -27.90
C VAL A 55 21.32 -41.76 -28.51
N GLU A 56 20.36 -42.66 -28.45
CA GLU A 56 18.99 -42.44 -28.89
C GLU A 56 18.04 -42.58 -27.70
N LEU A 57 16.89 -41.91 -27.74
CA LEU A 57 15.83 -42.04 -26.74
C LEU A 57 15.07 -43.33 -26.91
N THR A 58 14.69 -43.98 -25.82
CA THR A 58 13.65 -44.98 -25.79
C THR A 58 12.24 -44.28 -25.89
N GLU A 59 11.16 -45.04 -26.01
CA GLU A 59 9.80 -44.47 -25.90
C GLU A 59 9.58 -43.80 -24.53
N ALA A 60 10.08 -44.40 -23.45
CA ALA A 60 10.05 -43.82 -22.13
C ALA A 60 10.89 -42.52 -22.05
N GLY A 61 12.07 -42.52 -22.70
CA GLY A 61 12.89 -41.33 -22.80
C GLY A 61 12.22 -40.21 -23.61
N ALA A 62 11.54 -40.54 -24.72
CA ALA A 62 10.79 -39.57 -25.50
C ALA A 62 9.62 -38.96 -24.68
N ALA A 63 8.84 -39.79 -24.00
CA ALA A 63 7.76 -39.33 -23.11
C ALA A 63 8.27 -38.43 -21.99
N LEU A 64 9.43 -38.77 -21.39
CA LEU A 64 10.05 -37.93 -20.35
C LEU A 64 10.59 -36.60 -20.93
N LEU A 65 11.10 -36.59 -22.18
CA LEU A 65 11.59 -35.39 -22.83
C LEU A 65 10.48 -34.36 -23.07
N ASP A 66 9.25 -34.79 -23.34
CA ASP A 66 8.11 -33.91 -23.53
C ASP A 66 7.74 -33.16 -22.25
N GLU A 67 7.98 -33.77 -21.07
CA GLU A 67 7.59 -33.21 -19.77
C GLU A 67 8.70 -32.45 -19.04
N VAL A 68 9.95 -32.89 -19.14
CA VAL A 68 11.08 -32.33 -18.37
C VAL A 68 11.26 -30.81 -18.56
N PRO A 69 11.18 -30.23 -19.77
CA PRO A 69 11.29 -28.79 -19.96
C PRO A 69 10.22 -28.02 -19.18
N ASN A 70 8.99 -28.53 -19.13
CA ASN A 70 7.87 -27.91 -18.41
C ASN A 70 8.12 -27.91 -16.90
N VAL A 71 8.60 -29.02 -16.34
CA VAL A 71 8.93 -29.13 -14.91
C VAL A 71 10.06 -28.18 -14.54
N LEU A 72 11.14 -28.14 -15.33
CA LEU A 72 12.26 -27.23 -15.08
C LEU A 72 11.84 -25.76 -15.18
N ALA A 73 11.01 -25.39 -16.16
CA ALA A 73 10.47 -24.05 -16.28
C ALA A 73 9.55 -23.69 -15.11
N LEU A 74 8.73 -24.64 -14.62
CA LEU A 74 7.89 -24.42 -13.44
C LEU A 74 8.73 -24.18 -12.18
N ALA A 75 9.78 -24.98 -11.98
CA ALA A 75 10.69 -24.82 -10.85
C ALA A 75 11.41 -23.46 -10.89
N GLN A 76 11.86 -23.02 -12.07
CA GLN A 76 12.45 -21.71 -12.25
C GLN A 76 11.46 -20.57 -11.94
N ARG A 77 10.24 -20.64 -12.44
CA ARG A 77 9.18 -19.66 -12.13
C ARG A 77 8.88 -19.61 -10.61
N ALA A 78 8.81 -20.77 -9.95
CA ALA A 78 8.59 -20.84 -8.51
C ALA A 78 9.69 -20.12 -7.73
N ARG A 79 10.97 -20.35 -8.11
CA ARG A 79 12.11 -19.65 -7.53
C ARG A 79 12.04 -18.13 -7.73
N GLU A 80 11.73 -17.67 -8.94
CA GLU A 80 11.61 -16.24 -9.24
C GLU A 80 10.50 -15.58 -8.45
N ARG A 81 9.34 -16.24 -8.33
CA ARG A 81 8.23 -15.75 -7.50
C ARG A 81 8.61 -15.62 -6.03
N ALA A 82 9.31 -16.61 -5.48
CA ALA A 82 9.79 -16.57 -4.09
C ALA A 82 10.77 -15.42 -3.87
N LEU A 83 11.74 -15.22 -4.78
CA LEU A 83 12.69 -14.11 -4.71
C LEU A 83 11.99 -12.75 -4.81
N ARG A 84 11.05 -12.59 -5.75
CA ARG A 84 10.28 -11.34 -5.92
C ARG A 84 9.42 -11.02 -4.70
N ALA A 85 8.79 -12.03 -4.11
CA ALA A 85 8.02 -11.87 -2.88
C ALA A 85 8.92 -11.45 -1.71
N GLY A 86 10.09 -12.08 -1.56
CA GLY A 86 11.09 -11.71 -0.55
C GLY A 86 11.68 -10.30 -0.70
N GLN A 87 11.56 -9.70 -1.88
CA GLN A 87 11.97 -8.32 -2.18
C GLN A 87 10.81 -7.32 -2.14
N GLY A 88 9.60 -7.74 -1.76
CA GLY A 88 8.41 -6.90 -1.77
C GLY A 88 7.99 -6.40 -3.16
N LEU A 89 8.41 -7.10 -4.22
CA LEU A 89 8.04 -6.79 -5.61
C LEU A 89 6.68 -7.35 -6.00
N THR A 90 6.18 -8.31 -5.24
CA THR A 90 4.86 -8.94 -5.41
C THR A 90 4.23 -9.14 -4.04
N GLY A 91 2.90 -9.18 -3.99
CA GLY A 91 2.18 -9.40 -2.74
C GLY A 91 0.94 -8.53 -2.64
N ARG A 92 0.53 -8.25 -1.40
CA ARG A 92 -0.65 -7.44 -1.09
C ARG A 92 -0.30 -6.41 -0.01
N LEU A 93 -0.79 -5.19 -0.21
CA LEU A 93 -0.72 -4.08 0.73
C LEU A 93 -2.15 -3.65 1.09
N ASP A 94 -2.58 -3.97 2.31
CA ASP A 94 -3.85 -3.53 2.87
C ASP A 94 -3.65 -2.22 3.62
N VAL A 95 -4.35 -1.18 3.21
CA VAL A 95 -4.20 0.20 3.71
C VAL A 95 -5.50 0.70 4.31
N GLY A 96 -5.49 1.03 5.59
CA GLY A 96 -6.59 1.72 6.25
C GLY A 96 -6.58 3.21 5.92
N ILE A 97 -7.71 3.74 5.47
CA ILE A 97 -7.88 5.15 5.11
C ILE A 97 -9.06 5.75 5.83
N PHE A 98 -9.00 7.06 6.16
CA PHE A 98 -10.10 7.81 6.72
C PHE A 98 -9.92 9.32 6.57
N GLY A 99 -11.05 10.04 6.43
CA GLY A 99 -11.07 11.51 6.40
C GLY A 99 -10.49 12.13 5.13
N SER A 100 -10.14 13.41 5.20
CA SER A 100 -9.76 14.22 4.04
C SER A 100 -8.40 13.86 3.40
N GLY A 101 -7.54 13.12 4.08
CA GLY A 101 -6.25 12.67 3.52
C GLY A 101 -6.39 11.81 2.26
N VAL A 102 -7.54 11.15 2.08
CA VAL A 102 -7.88 10.36 0.89
C VAL A 102 -8.09 11.21 -0.37
N LEU A 103 -8.32 12.51 -0.23
CA LEU A 103 -8.60 13.41 -1.34
C LEU A 103 -7.36 13.94 -2.06
N ASP A 104 -6.19 13.89 -1.44
CA ASP A 104 -4.93 14.40 -2.03
C ASP A 104 -3.72 13.51 -1.68
N VAL A 105 -3.35 13.44 -0.43
CA VAL A 105 -2.04 12.95 0.04
C VAL A 105 -1.90 11.45 -0.14
N ILE A 106 -2.87 10.68 0.34
CA ILE A 106 -2.83 9.22 0.32
C ILE A 106 -2.79 8.70 -1.13
N PRO A 107 -3.66 9.15 -2.06
CA PRO A 107 -3.60 8.72 -3.46
C PRO A 107 -2.26 8.99 -4.14
N ARG A 108 -1.60 10.11 -3.85
CA ARG A 108 -0.27 10.43 -4.44
C ARG A 108 0.79 9.44 -3.97
N MET A 109 0.81 9.10 -2.68
CA MET A 109 1.74 8.08 -2.16
C MET A 109 1.46 6.71 -2.78
N LEU A 110 0.18 6.32 -2.87
CA LEU A 110 -0.22 5.05 -3.47
C LEU A 110 0.13 4.97 -4.97
N ALA A 111 -0.11 6.04 -5.73
CA ALA A 111 0.24 6.10 -7.15
C ALA A 111 1.75 5.96 -7.36
N ARG A 112 2.56 6.65 -6.53
CA ARG A 112 4.01 6.53 -6.58
C ARG A 112 4.49 5.12 -6.25
N PHE A 113 3.93 4.51 -5.21
CA PHE A 113 4.25 3.12 -4.84
C PHE A 113 3.85 2.14 -5.94
N HIS A 114 2.65 2.29 -6.51
CA HIS A 114 2.19 1.43 -7.61
C HIS A 114 3.09 1.52 -8.85
N ALA A 115 3.56 2.72 -9.19
CA ALA A 115 4.52 2.90 -10.29
C ALA A 115 5.85 2.16 -10.05
N GLN A 116 6.31 2.08 -8.80
CA GLN A 116 7.53 1.36 -8.41
C GLN A 116 7.32 -0.16 -8.22
N ARG A 117 6.09 -0.58 -7.88
CA ARG A 117 5.71 -1.95 -7.51
C ARG A 117 4.37 -2.35 -8.16
N PRO A 118 4.31 -2.42 -9.50
CA PRO A 118 3.04 -2.64 -10.23
C PRO A 118 2.39 -3.99 -9.93
N ASP A 119 3.17 -4.98 -9.50
CA ASP A 119 2.68 -6.33 -9.18
C ASP A 119 2.27 -6.50 -7.70
N VAL A 120 2.30 -5.42 -6.91
CA VAL A 120 1.73 -5.40 -5.57
C VAL A 120 0.26 -4.98 -5.66
N ARG A 121 -0.63 -5.84 -5.18
CA ARG A 121 -2.06 -5.52 -5.09
C ARG A 121 -2.31 -4.60 -3.90
N ILE A 122 -2.75 -3.38 -4.15
CA ILE A 122 -3.17 -2.44 -3.12
C ILE A 122 -4.67 -2.63 -2.85
N VAL A 123 -5.04 -2.73 -1.57
CA VAL A 123 -6.45 -2.82 -1.12
C VAL A 123 -6.69 -1.75 -0.08
N LEU A 124 -7.70 -0.90 -0.31
CA LEU A 124 -8.07 0.18 0.58
C LEU A 124 -9.25 -0.23 1.46
N HIS A 125 -9.15 0.08 2.74
CA HIS A 125 -10.19 -0.15 3.74
C HIS A 125 -10.60 1.18 4.35
N ASN A 126 -11.85 1.61 4.12
CA ASN A 126 -12.39 2.79 4.77
C ASN A 126 -12.77 2.42 6.21
N GLN A 127 -12.00 2.89 7.17
CA GLN A 127 -12.07 2.49 8.58
C GLN A 127 -11.79 3.68 9.48
N THR A 128 -12.59 3.82 10.53
CA THR A 128 -12.35 4.77 11.60
C THR A 128 -11.01 4.50 12.31
N LYS A 129 -10.53 5.44 13.10
CA LYS A 129 -9.28 5.30 13.87
C LYS A 129 -9.27 4.05 14.75
N ALA A 130 -10.36 3.80 15.48
CA ALA A 130 -10.48 2.62 16.35
C ALA A 130 -10.39 1.32 15.56
N GLU A 131 -11.13 1.23 14.45
CA GLU A 131 -11.12 0.07 13.56
C GLU A 131 -9.75 -0.16 12.92
N GLN A 132 -9.01 0.92 12.54
CA GLN A 132 -7.65 0.80 12.02
C GLN A 132 -6.69 0.24 13.06
N ILE A 133 -6.76 0.72 14.31
CA ILE A 133 -5.91 0.22 15.41
C ILE A 133 -6.15 -1.28 15.62
N GLU A 134 -7.41 -1.70 15.68
CA GLU A 134 -7.77 -3.12 15.84
C GLU A 134 -7.37 -3.95 14.61
N ALA A 135 -7.66 -3.47 13.41
CA ALA A 135 -7.29 -4.14 12.16
C ALA A 135 -5.76 -4.30 11.99
N LEU A 136 -4.96 -3.36 12.50
CA LEU A 136 -3.51 -3.49 12.57
C LEU A 136 -3.10 -4.62 13.52
N ARG A 137 -3.68 -4.69 14.73
CA ARG A 137 -3.41 -5.75 15.71
C ARG A 137 -3.76 -7.14 15.18
N GLU A 138 -4.87 -7.24 14.49
CA GLU A 138 -5.35 -8.47 13.85
C GLU A 138 -4.69 -8.78 12.50
N ARG A 139 -3.76 -7.96 12.04
CA ARG A 139 -3.07 -8.10 10.75
C ARG A 139 -3.99 -8.04 9.51
N ARG A 140 -5.19 -7.45 9.66
CA ARG A 140 -6.13 -7.24 8.54
C ARG A 140 -5.68 -6.09 7.63
N ILE A 141 -4.95 -5.10 8.19
CA ILE A 141 -4.26 -4.07 7.42
C ILE A 141 -2.77 -4.05 7.79
N ALA A 142 -1.94 -3.56 6.87
CA ALA A 142 -0.50 -3.40 7.06
C ALA A 142 -0.17 -2.01 7.61
N ILE A 143 -0.88 -0.98 7.14
CA ILE A 143 -0.69 0.43 7.49
C ILE A 143 -2.03 1.14 7.50
N GLY A 144 -2.21 2.09 8.40
CA GLY A 144 -3.35 2.99 8.44
C GLY A 144 -2.92 4.44 8.30
N PHE A 145 -3.84 5.31 7.86
CA PHE A 145 -3.65 6.76 7.82
C PHE A 145 -4.79 7.43 8.56
N ASN A 146 -4.44 8.21 9.58
CA ASN A 146 -5.45 8.92 10.38
C ASN A 146 -4.86 10.18 11.03
N ARG A 147 -5.73 10.98 11.66
CA ARG A 147 -5.35 12.20 12.37
C ARG A 147 -5.56 12.02 13.87
N LEU A 148 -4.78 12.78 14.67
CA LEU A 148 -4.93 12.79 16.13
C LEU A 148 -4.91 11.36 16.71
N VAL A 149 -3.95 10.54 16.26
CA VAL A 149 -3.81 9.15 16.71
C VAL A 149 -3.22 9.17 18.11
N PRO A 150 -3.86 8.51 19.11
CA PRO A 150 -3.29 8.40 20.43
C PRO A 150 -2.01 7.54 20.39
N PRO A 151 -1.07 7.74 21.33
CA PRO A 151 0.08 6.84 21.47
C PRO A 151 -0.38 5.41 21.81
N GLU A 152 0.15 4.44 21.04
CA GLU A 152 -0.09 3.02 21.27
C GLU A 152 1.26 2.30 21.40
N SER A 153 1.41 1.44 22.43
CA SER A 153 2.70 0.81 22.73
C SER A 153 3.16 -0.20 21.69
N ASP A 154 2.22 -0.86 21.02
CA ASP A 154 2.40 -1.92 20.03
C ASP A 154 2.42 -1.41 18.58
N LEU A 155 2.11 -0.13 18.38
CA LEU A 155 2.13 0.52 17.08
C LEU A 155 3.23 1.57 16.99
N VAL A 156 3.66 1.83 15.78
CA VAL A 156 4.46 3.01 15.41
C VAL A 156 3.50 4.01 14.79
N VAL A 157 3.56 5.26 15.26
CA VAL A 157 2.78 6.38 14.73
C VAL A 157 3.77 7.43 14.27
N GLU A 158 3.74 7.76 12.98
CA GLU A 158 4.66 8.72 12.37
C GLU A 158 3.89 9.81 11.64
N THR A 159 4.27 11.07 11.87
CA THR A 159 3.70 12.21 11.15
C THR A 159 4.13 12.21 9.69
N VAL A 160 3.17 12.12 8.79
CA VAL A 160 3.39 12.21 7.33
C VAL A 160 3.45 13.66 6.89
N LEU A 161 2.49 14.48 7.37
CA LEU A 161 2.48 15.91 7.10
C LEU A 161 1.64 16.66 8.14
N ARG A 162 1.85 17.98 8.21
CA ARG A 162 1.01 18.94 8.92
C ARG A 162 0.20 19.74 7.92
N GLU A 163 -1.09 19.91 8.18
CA GLU A 163 -1.98 20.64 7.30
C GLU A 163 -2.59 21.84 7.99
N ARG A 164 -2.79 22.89 7.20
CA ARG A 164 -3.55 24.05 7.63
C ARG A 164 -5.03 23.75 7.61
N MET A 165 -5.77 24.45 8.47
CA MET A 165 -7.21 24.38 8.48
C MET A 165 -7.79 25.39 7.50
N VAL A 166 -8.92 24.99 6.91
CA VAL A 166 -9.75 25.81 6.05
C VAL A 166 -11.21 25.71 6.46
N VAL A 167 -11.97 26.75 6.14
CA VAL A 167 -13.43 26.71 6.25
C VAL A 167 -14.00 26.49 4.85
N ALA A 168 -14.78 25.41 4.70
CA ALA A 168 -15.64 25.19 3.55
C ALA A 168 -16.95 25.96 3.79
N LEU A 169 -17.36 26.77 2.83
CA LEU A 169 -18.56 27.61 2.93
C LEU A 169 -19.24 27.76 1.57
N PRO A 170 -20.54 28.07 1.53
CA PRO A 170 -21.22 28.37 0.27
C PRO A 170 -20.56 29.58 -0.44
N GLU A 171 -20.40 29.51 -1.76
CA GLU A 171 -19.80 30.61 -2.53
C GLU A 171 -20.45 31.97 -2.34
N ARG A 172 -21.81 31.97 -2.09
CA ARG A 172 -22.59 33.15 -1.87
C ARG A 172 -22.65 33.62 -0.41
N HIS A 173 -21.95 32.91 0.49
CA HIS A 173 -21.91 33.32 1.91
C HIS A 173 -21.15 34.63 2.08
N PRO A 174 -21.58 35.58 2.96
CA PRO A 174 -20.87 36.84 3.17
C PRO A 174 -19.40 36.69 3.50
N LEU A 175 -19.01 35.66 4.27
CA LEU A 175 -17.62 35.35 4.64
C LEU A 175 -16.77 34.90 3.45
N SER A 176 -17.39 34.52 2.33
CA SER A 176 -16.63 34.10 1.13
C SER A 176 -15.82 35.25 0.51
N ALA A 177 -16.20 36.49 0.76
CA ALA A 177 -15.46 37.68 0.30
C ALA A 177 -14.13 37.91 1.08
N ARG A 178 -13.99 37.30 2.25
CA ARG A 178 -12.77 37.45 3.07
C ARG A 178 -11.64 36.56 2.54
N LYS A 179 -10.41 37.04 2.63
CA LYS A 179 -9.22 36.26 2.22
C LYS A 179 -8.84 35.19 3.23
N ARG A 180 -9.17 35.40 4.52
CA ARG A 180 -8.87 34.54 5.66
C ARG A 180 -9.96 34.72 6.70
N LEU A 181 -10.23 33.70 7.47
CA LEU A 181 -11.20 33.69 8.57
C LEU A 181 -10.51 33.37 9.90
N THR A 182 -11.11 33.85 10.98
CA THR A 182 -10.77 33.54 12.36
C THR A 182 -11.97 32.87 13.05
N LEU A 183 -11.79 32.26 14.23
CA LEU A 183 -12.93 31.67 14.96
C LEU A 183 -14.02 32.71 15.32
N PRO A 184 -13.69 33.95 15.74
CA PRO A 184 -14.71 34.97 15.96
C PRO A 184 -15.55 35.31 14.74
N ASP A 185 -15.05 35.14 13.52
CA ASP A 185 -15.86 35.30 12.31
C ASP A 185 -16.96 34.26 12.15
N LEU A 186 -16.83 33.15 12.88
CA LEU A 186 -17.74 32.01 12.86
C LEU A 186 -18.66 31.97 14.08
N ASP A 187 -18.72 33.07 14.89
CA ASP A 187 -19.58 33.15 16.08
C ASP A 187 -21.06 32.97 15.71
N ASP A 188 -21.71 31.95 16.27
CA ASP A 188 -23.12 31.60 16.05
C ASP A 188 -23.48 31.23 14.60
N GLU A 189 -22.50 31.05 13.71
CA GLU A 189 -22.74 30.50 12.37
C GLU A 189 -23.18 29.03 12.44
N PRO A 190 -24.05 28.55 11.51
CA PRO A 190 -24.41 27.12 11.48
C PRO A 190 -23.22 26.30 11.06
N MET A 191 -22.81 25.37 11.91
CA MET A 191 -21.62 24.55 11.69
C MET A 191 -21.96 23.09 11.44
N ILE A 192 -21.25 22.47 10.50
CA ILE A 192 -21.26 21.04 10.23
C ILE A 192 -19.96 20.47 10.80
N LEU A 193 -20.07 19.58 11.79
CA LEU A 193 -18.92 18.92 12.39
C LEU A 193 -18.65 17.56 11.75
N TYR A 194 -17.38 17.27 11.47
CA TYR A 194 -16.92 15.94 11.04
C TYR A 194 -15.44 15.70 11.42
N PRO A 195 -14.98 14.47 11.46
CA PRO A 195 -15.78 13.26 11.57
C PRO A 195 -16.33 13.11 12.98
N ASN A 196 -17.60 12.75 13.07
CA ASN A 196 -18.21 12.37 14.34
C ASN A 196 -17.99 10.88 14.55
N VAL A 197 -16.99 10.52 15.35
CA VAL A 197 -16.52 9.15 15.60
C VAL A 197 -16.24 8.94 17.08
N PRO A 198 -16.29 7.66 17.58
CA PRO A 198 -16.17 7.37 19.02
C PRO A 198 -14.87 7.86 19.67
N LEU A 199 -13.75 7.79 18.96
CA LEU A 199 -12.46 8.31 19.47
C LEU A 199 -12.31 9.79 19.12
N PRO A 200 -11.79 10.63 20.04
CA PRO A 200 -11.60 12.05 19.81
C PRO A 200 -10.87 12.33 18.49
N GLY A 201 -11.48 13.19 17.68
CA GLY A 201 -11.04 13.54 16.33
C GLY A 201 -11.09 15.03 16.07
N LEU A 202 -11.19 15.38 14.79
CA LEU A 202 -11.21 16.78 14.37
C LEU A 202 -12.45 17.53 14.90
N ALA A 203 -13.62 16.90 14.91
CA ALA A 203 -14.86 17.51 15.43
C ALA A 203 -14.69 17.98 16.89
N GLN A 204 -14.17 17.12 17.77
CA GLN A 204 -13.90 17.45 19.18
C GLN A 204 -12.83 18.51 19.33
N ARG A 205 -11.80 18.47 18.44
CA ARG A 205 -10.74 19.48 18.45
C ARG A 205 -11.30 20.88 18.07
N VAL A 206 -12.17 20.92 17.06
CA VAL A 206 -12.88 22.14 16.65
C VAL A 206 -13.76 22.66 17.78
N ALA A 207 -14.61 21.82 18.38
CA ALA A 207 -15.46 22.22 19.49
C ALA A 207 -14.65 22.77 20.68
N GLY A 208 -13.52 22.12 20.99
CA GLY A 208 -12.60 22.58 22.04
C GLY A 208 -11.92 23.92 21.70
N ALA A 209 -11.69 24.23 20.42
CA ALA A 209 -11.13 25.50 19.99
C ALA A 209 -12.15 26.65 20.19
N PHE A 210 -13.41 26.46 19.79
CA PHE A 210 -14.49 27.42 20.01
C PHE A 210 -14.67 27.71 21.52
N ALA A 211 -14.70 26.66 22.34
CA ALA A 211 -14.85 26.82 23.78
C ALA A 211 -13.69 27.61 24.42
N ARG A 212 -12.46 27.40 23.98
CA ARG A 212 -11.28 28.12 24.49
C ARG A 212 -11.27 29.60 24.13
N GLU A 213 -11.74 29.95 22.94
CA GLU A 213 -11.81 31.33 22.47
C GLU A 213 -13.11 32.04 22.89
N GLY A 214 -14.02 31.36 23.58
CA GLY A 214 -15.29 31.91 24.02
C GLY A 214 -16.25 32.23 22.86
N VAL A 215 -16.07 31.56 21.71
CA VAL A 215 -16.90 31.70 20.53
C VAL A 215 -18.06 30.68 20.58
N ARG A 216 -19.28 31.12 20.24
CA ARG A 216 -20.42 30.21 20.25
C ARG A 216 -20.39 29.27 19.07
N LEU A 217 -20.37 27.97 19.34
CA LEU A 217 -20.46 26.90 18.34
C LEU A 217 -21.93 26.46 18.22
N ARG A 218 -22.58 26.80 17.08
CA ARG A 218 -23.89 26.30 16.73
C ARG A 218 -23.77 25.09 15.80
N VAL A 219 -23.94 23.91 16.36
CA VAL A 219 -23.85 22.66 15.57
C VAL A 219 -25.21 22.42 14.91
N GLU A 220 -25.25 22.46 13.58
CA GLU A 220 -26.43 22.17 12.80
C GLU A 220 -26.50 20.70 12.38
N GLN A 221 -25.34 20.12 12.04
CA GLN A 221 -25.23 18.72 11.63
C GLN A 221 -23.90 18.10 12.14
N GLU A 222 -23.95 16.82 12.42
CA GLU A 222 -22.77 15.98 12.67
C GLU A 222 -22.72 14.83 11.66
N VAL A 223 -21.61 14.66 10.97
CA VAL A 223 -21.45 13.67 9.90
C VAL A 223 -20.14 12.90 10.05
N GLU A 224 -20.05 11.74 9.41
CA GLU A 224 -18.89 10.86 9.56
C GLU A 224 -17.77 11.15 8.55
N ASP A 225 -18.09 11.72 7.39
CA ASP A 225 -17.14 11.87 6.29
C ASP A 225 -17.11 13.27 5.67
N VAL A 226 -16.02 13.56 4.98
CA VAL A 226 -15.74 14.86 4.36
C VAL A 226 -16.62 15.13 3.13
N LEU A 227 -17.03 14.10 2.40
CA LEU A 227 -17.86 14.26 1.21
C LEU A 227 -19.26 14.73 1.60
N THR A 228 -19.86 14.04 2.58
CA THR A 228 -21.17 14.40 3.13
C THR A 228 -21.14 15.81 3.74
N SER A 229 -20.09 16.15 4.52
CA SER A 229 -19.96 17.48 5.10
C SER A 229 -19.89 18.56 4.02
N THR A 230 -19.10 18.35 2.96
CA THR A 230 -18.96 19.33 1.87
C THR A 230 -20.23 19.44 1.02
N ALA A 231 -20.94 18.31 0.81
CA ALA A 231 -22.22 18.32 0.10
C ALA A 231 -23.31 19.11 0.87
N LEU A 232 -23.34 19.00 2.21
CA LEU A 232 -24.25 19.79 3.05
C LEU A 232 -23.86 21.27 3.02
N VAL A 233 -22.59 21.63 2.97
CA VAL A 233 -22.14 23.02 2.72
C VAL A 233 -22.67 23.53 1.39
N ALA A 234 -22.54 22.75 0.30
CA ALA A 234 -23.09 23.10 -1.01
C ALA A 234 -24.60 23.33 -0.96
N GLY A 235 -25.32 22.55 -0.15
CA GLY A 235 -26.75 22.67 0.10
C GLY A 235 -27.15 23.84 1.01
N GLY A 236 -26.20 24.60 1.57
CA GLY A 236 -26.46 25.76 2.43
C GLY A 236 -26.83 25.41 3.88
N PHE A 237 -26.56 24.19 4.36
CA PHE A 237 -26.86 23.77 5.74
C PHE A 237 -25.91 24.38 6.77
N GLY A 238 -24.77 24.94 6.35
CA GLY A 238 -23.82 25.57 7.26
C GLY A 238 -22.42 25.60 6.71
N LEU A 239 -21.48 25.89 7.59
CA LEU A 239 -20.03 25.96 7.33
C LEU A 239 -19.34 24.74 7.91
N CYS A 240 -18.19 24.34 7.34
CA CYS A 240 -17.43 23.22 7.86
C CYS A 240 -15.94 23.57 7.99
N ILE A 241 -15.36 23.39 9.17
CA ILE A 241 -13.91 23.47 9.37
C ILE A 241 -13.30 22.13 8.98
N THR A 242 -12.37 22.16 8.03
CA THR A 242 -11.70 20.98 7.47
C THR A 242 -10.23 21.26 7.19
N THR A 243 -9.49 20.28 6.69
CA THR A 243 -8.06 20.46 6.33
C THR A 243 -7.90 20.86 4.86
N GLU A 244 -6.75 21.43 4.55
CA GLU A 244 -6.38 21.88 3.20
C GLU A 244 -6.53 20.79 2.12
N SER A 245 -6.31 19.50 2.46
CA SER A 245 -6.55 18.38 1.54
C SER A 245 -7.98 18.33 1.00
N SER A 246 -8.96 18.86 1.74
CA SER A 246 -10.37 18.90 1.29
C SER A 246 -10.59 19.85 0.11
N MET A 247 -9.67 20.80 -0.12
CA MET A 247 -9.75 21.71 -1.27
C MET A 247 -9.63 20.99 -2.62
N SER A 248 -9.10 19.77 -2.62
CA SER A 248 -9.08 18.91 -3.82
C SER A 248 -10.49 18.42 -4.22
N LEU A 249 -11.46 18.51 -3.31
CA LEU A 249 -12.85 18.19 -3.59
C LEU A 249 -13.57 19.45 -4.13
N HIS A 250 -13.62 19.55 -5.46
CA HIS A 250 -14.27 20.67 -6.14
C HIS A 250 -15.78 20.39 -6.31
N LEU A 251 -16.58 20.77 -5.33
CA LEU A 251 -18.05 20.74 -5.46
C LEU A 251 -18.57 22.12 -5.91
N PRO A 252 -19.44 22.18 -6.94
CA PRO A 252 -20.08 23.43 -7.33
C PRO A 252 -20.81 24.09 -6.16
N GLY A 253 -20.66 25.39 -6.00
CA GLY A 253 -21.29 26.16 -4.93
C GLY A 253 -20.52 26.17 -3.60
N VAL A 254 -19.36 25.53 -3.51
CA VAL A 254 -18.49 25.54 -2.32
C VAL A 254 -17.19 26.29 -2.61
N THR A 255 -16.81 27.15 -1.70
CA THR A 255 -15.49 27.78 -1.67
C THR A 255 -14.80 27.50 -0.35
N TYR A 256 -13.46 27.66 -0.33
CA TYR A 256 -12.64 27.42 0.86
C TYR A 256 -11.88 28.70 1.24
N ARG A 257 -11.79 28.97 2.54
CA ARG A 257 -11.01 30.07 3.08
C ARG A 257 -10.06 29.57 4.18
N PRO A 258 -8.79 29.98 4.17
CA PRO A 258 -7.88 29.66 5.25
C PRO A 258 -8.42 30.09 6.59
N LEU A 259 -8.32 29.24 7.62
CA LEU A 259 -8.68 29.52 8.99
C LEU A 259 -7.40 29.86 9.78
N ASP A 260 -7.37 31.03 10.40
CA ASP A 260 -6.32 31.43 11.33
C ASP A 260 -6.80 31.15 12.76
N CYS A 261 -6.34 30.06 13.32
CA CYS A 261 -6.68 29.62 14.68
C CYS A 261 -5.49 28.84 15.25
N GLU A 262 -4.87 29.39 16.30
CA GLU A 262 -3.70 28.77 16.97
C GLU A 262 -4.02 27.38 17.51
N ALA A 263 -5.22 27.20 18.07
CA ALA A 263 -5.66 25.95 18.67
C ALA A 263 -5.85 24.81 17.63
N LEU A 264 -6.00 25.16 16.35
CA LEU A 264 -6.17 24.22 15.25
C LEU A 264 -4.99 24.24 14.28
N ARG A 265 -3.89 24.95 14.64
CA ARG A 265 -2.66 24.92 13.86
C ARG A 265 -2.04 23.52 13.95
N ASP A 266 -1.41 23.08 12.88
CA ASP A 266 -0.64 21.85 12.83
C ASP A 266 -1.46 20.55 13.08
N ILE A 267 -2.60 20.41 12.40
CA ILE A 267 -3.30 19.12 12.38
C ILE A 267 -2.48 18.11 11.56
N GLU A 268 -1.95 17.12 12.26
CA GLU A 268 -1.09 16.10 11.65
C GLU A 268 -1.91 14.99 11.00
N LEU A 269 -1.55 14.63 9.75
CA LEU A 269 -1.85 13.33 9.18
C LEU A 269 -0.71 12.39 9.55
N ALA A 270 -1.01 11.31 10.24
CA ALA A 270 -0.06 10.29 10.63
C ALA A 270 -0.31 8.98 9.88
N CYS A 271 0.75 8.21 9.65
CA CYS A 271 0.64 6.79 9.35
C CYS A 271 0.86 5.98 10.64
N LEU A 272 0.18 4.85 10.74
CA LEU A 272 0.27 3.92 11.86
C LEU A 272 0.45 2.49 11.33
N TYR A 273 1.37 1.75 11.93
CA TYR A 273 1.69 0.36 11.56
C TYR A 273 2.25 -0.41 12.76
N ARG A 274 2.25 -1.74 12.68
CA ARG A 274 2.73 -2.59 13.79
C ARG A 274 4.22 -2.39 14.03
N ARG A 275 4.61 -2.28 15.28
CA ARG A 275 6.02 -2.29 15.68
C ARG A 275 6.63 -3.66 15.36
N GLY A 276 7.77 -3.68 14.70
CA GLY A 276 8.48 -4.91 14.32
C GLY A 276 7.83 -5.72 13.20
N ASP A 277 6.98 -5.10 12.38
CA ASP A 277 6.47 -5.75 11.16
C ASP A 277 7.62 -6.04 10.18
N THR A 278 7.70 -7.28 9.70
CA THR A 278 8.78 -7.75 8.80
C THR A 278 8.37 -7.78 7.33
N SER A 279 7.20 -7.28 6.98
CA SER A 279 6.69 -7.26 5.61
C SER A 279 7.56 -6.40 4.71
N GLN A 280 8.16 -7.00 3.68
CA GLN A 280 8.95 -6.26 2.68
C GLN A 280 8.10 -5.32 1.83
N VAL A 281 6.83 -5.66 1.62
CA VAL A 281 5.87 -4.78 0.93
C VAL A 281 5.59 -3.53 1.77
N LEU A 282 5.38 -3.70 3.08
CA LEU A 282 5.20 -2.57 4.00
C LEU A 282 6.46 -1.71 4.07
N ALA A 283 7.64 -2.33 4.21
CA ALA A 283 8.91 -1.61 4.24
C ALA A 283 9.12 -0.74 2.99
N ALA A 284 8.87 -1.31 1.81
CA ALA A 284 8.95 -0.57 0.54
C ALA A 284 7.92 0.57 0.44
N PHE A 285 6.71 0.40 1.00
CA PHE A 285 5.73 1.47 1.02
C PHE A 285 6.12 2.58 2.01
N LEU A 286 6.67 2.23 3.16
CA LEU A 286 7.17 3.20 4.14
C LEU A 286 8.30 4.08 3.57
N GLU A 287 9.16 3.55 2.70
CA GLU A 287 10.14 4.37 1.97
C GLU A 287 9.48 5.50 1.17
N VAL A 288 8.38 5.19 0.47
CA VAL A 288 7.59 6.19 -0.28
C VAL A 288 6.94 7.20 0.66
N VAL A 289 6.36 6.75 1.78
CA VAL A 289 5.75 7.62 2.79
C VAL A 289 6.79 8.57 3.38
N HIS A 290 7.96 8.07 3.78
CA HIS A 290 9.05 8.87 4.35
C HIS A 290 9.63 9.88 3.35
N GLU A 291 9.76 9.47 2.08
CA GLU A 291 10.22 10.38 1.04
C GLU A 291 9.21 11.50 0.79
N PHE A 292 7.91 11.16 0.74
CA PHE A 292 6.84 12.16 0.62
C PHE A 292 6.86 13.13 1.81
N ALA A 293 6.99 12.62 3.03
CA ALA A 293 7.06 13.44 4.24
C ALA A 293 8.26 14.41 4.22
N ARG A 294 9.43 13.96 3.76
CA ARG A 294 10.63 14.82 3.61
C ARG A 294 10.40 15.95 2.60
N GLN A 295 9.85 15.64 1.43
CA GLN A 295 9.59 16.63 0.38
C GLN A 295 8.63 17.73 0.84
N ARG A 296 7.61 17.37 1.63
CA ARG A 296 6.63 18.34 2.16
C ARG A 296 7.20 19.24 3.25
N ARG A 297 8.10 18.74 4.10
CA ARG A 297 8.81 19.58 5.10
C ARG A 297 9.67 20.67 4.47
N THR A 298 10.26 20.40 3.31
CA THR A 298 11.12 21.34 2.60
C THR A 298 10.34 22.46 1.86
N HIS A 299 9.03 22.27 1.63
CA HIS A 299 8.16 23.20 0.90
C HIS A 299 7.17 23.97 1.79
N GLN A 300 7.20 23.78 3.11
CA GLN A 300 6.46 24.63 4.04
C GLN A 300 7.41 25.77 4.47
N PRO A 301 7.21 27.03 4.00
CA PRO A 301 7.88 28.17 4.60
C PRO A 301 7.36 28.35 6.03
N GLU A 302 8.25 28.70 6.95
CA GLU A 302 7.99 29.06 8.35
C GLU A 302 6.88 30.10 8.53
#